data_abe30d95b1600ea9260f58a5c52afd96
#
_entry.id   abe30d95b1600ea9260f58a5c52afd96
#
_cell.length_a   1.000
_cell.length_b   1.000
_cell.length_c   1.000
_cell.angle_alpha   90.00
_cell.angle_beta   90.00
_cell.angle_gamma   90.00
#
_symmetry.space_group_name_H-M   'P 1'
#
loop_
_entity.id
_entity.type
_entity.pdbx_description
1 polymer ?
#
loop_
_entity_poly.entity_id
_entity_poly.type
_entity_poly.pdbx_seq_one_letter_code
_entity_poly.pdbx_strand_id
1 'polypeptide(L)'
;MAAWLSGLLHDVGRFEQIRRFNTFSDADSIDHALLSTEILFGTKEDASCGRIRQVILDPSWDIYLYKAIKYHSAYRLPPDLSEMEKTYCQILRDADKIDIFRVNLETPMEDIYNTTTETLKQAEVTSEVLQAFKERHAVLRALKKTPVDNVVGHISLYYE
;
A
#
# COMPACT_ATOMS: atom_id res chain seq x y z
N MET A 1 -8.90 7.32 -17.50
CA MET A 1 -7.68 8.14 -17.30
C MET A 1 -7.26 8.20 -15.83
N ALA A 2 -8.10 8.68 -14.90
CA ALA A 2 -7.72 8.82 -13.48
C ALA A 2 -7.30 7.49 -12.82
N ALA A 3 -7.99 6.38 -13.03
CA ALA A 3 -7.62 5.08 -12.48
C ALA A 3 -6.22 4.61 -12.93
N TRP A 4 -5.87 4.83 -14.20
CA TRP A 4 -4.53 4.53 -14.71
C TRP A 4 -3.45 5.42 -14.08
N LEU A 5 -3.74 6.73 -13.95
CA LEU A 5 -2.83 7.67 -13.30
C LEU A 5 -2.65 7.36 -11.81
N SER A 6 -3.70 6.97 -11.10
CA SER A 6 -3.56 6.57 -9.70
C SER A 6 -2.66 5.35 -9.56
N GLY A 7 -2.80 4.33 -10.43
CA GLY A 7 -1.92 3.17 -10.47
C GLY A 7 -0.45 3.54 -10.76
N LEU A 8 -0.21 4.46 -11.71
CA LEU A 8 1.15 4.91 -12.05
C LEU A 8 1.83 5.70 -10.91
N LEU A 9 1.05 6.47 -10.14
CA LEU A 9 1.57 7.48 -9.22
C LEU A 9 1.48 7.09 -7.74
N HIS A 10 0.75 6.01 -7.37
CA HIS A 10 0.44 5.72 -5.97
C HIS A 10 1.68 5.55 -5.09
N ASP A 11 2.73 4.99 -5.65
CA ASP A 11 3.96 4.61 -4.94
C ASP A 11 5.14 5.56 -5.18
N VAL A 12 4.93 6.76 -5.74
CA VAL A 12 6.05 7.73 -5.93
C VAL A 12 6.73 8.09 -4.60
N GLY A 13 6.03 8.00 -3.48
CA GLY A 13 6.58 8.18 -2.15
C GLY A 13 7.61 7.14 -1.76
N ARG A 14 7.58 5.93 -2.32
CA ARG A 14 8.56 4.86 -2.05
C ARG A 14 9.99 5.27 -2.44
N PHE A 15 10.15 6.01 -3.53
CA PHE A 15 11.47 6.51 -3.93
C PHE A 15 12.06 7.46 -2.88
N GLU A 16 11.25 8.35 -2.35
CA GLU A 16 11.67 9.28 -1.31
C GLU A 16 11.83 8.60 0.06
N GLN A 17 11.00 7.62 0.37
CA GLN A 17 11.10 6.79 1.57
C GLN A 17 12.47 6.07 1.61
N ILE A 18 12.84 5.39 0.51
CA ILE A 18 14.15 4.74 0.41
C ILE A 18 15.29 5.75 0.51
N ARG A 19 15.17 6.88 -0.20
CA ARG A 19 16.21 7.91 -0.18
C ARG A 19 16.49 8.46 1.22
N ARG A 20 15.42 8.63 2.04
CA ARG A 20 15.53 9.19 3.41
C ARG A 20 15.88 8.14 4.45
N PHE A 21 15.29 6.96 4.36
CA PHE A 21 15.26 5.98 5.44
C PHE A 21 15.92 4.65 5.09
N ASN A 22 16.31 4.44 3.84
CA ASN A 22 16.90 3.20 3.33
C ASN A 22 16.05 1.94 3.65
N THR A 23 14.73 2.09 3.68
CA THR A 23 13.77 0.99 3.93
C THR A 23 12.44 1.24 3.22
N PHE A 24 11.75 0.15 2.88
CA PHE A 24 10.35 0.15 2.41
C PHE A 24 9.34 -0.03 3.55
N SER A 25 9.80 -0.23 4.78
CA SER A 25 8.92 -0.46 5.92
C SER A 25 8.32 0.86 6.42
N ASP A 26 7.00 1.01 6.27
CA ASP A 26 6.30 2.18 6.82
C ASP A 26 6.38 2.23 8.35
N ALA A 27 6.46 1.06 9.00
CA ALA A 27 6.57 0.98 10.45
C ALA A 27 7.91 1.53 10.98
N ASP A 28 8.97 1.39 10.18
CA ASP A 28 10.32 1.80 10.55
C ASP A 28 10.70 3.18 9.96
N SER A 29 9.77 3.82 9.24
CA SER A 29 10.05 5.10 8.56
C SER A 29 8.84 6.03 8.53
N ILE A 30 8.14 6.10 7.42
CA ILE A 30 6.99 6.99 7.15
C ILE A 30 5.97 6.27 6.29
N ASP A 31 4.69 6.60 6.45
CA ASP A 31 3.62 6.14 5.56
C ASP A 31 3.88 6.62 4.13
N HIS A 32 4.15 5.66 3.24
CA HIS A 32 4.48 5.94 1.83
C HIS A 32 3.30 6.52 1.05
N ALA A 33 2.06 6.14 1.39
CA ALA A 33 0.88 6.66 0.74
C ALA A 33 0.69 8.15 1.06
N LEU A 34 0.88 8.53 2.33
CA LEU A 34 0.89 9.93 2.74
C LEU A 34 2.01 10.70 2.04
N LEU A 35 3.23 10.16 2.04
CA LEU A 35 4.37 10.77 1.37
C LEU A 35 4.14 10.94 -0.14
N SER A 36 3.50 9.96 -0.80
CA SER A 36 3.09 10.07 -2.21
C SER A 36 2.14 11.25 -2.42
N THR A 37 1.15 11.42 -1.53
CA THR A 37 0.22 12.56 -1.63
C THR A 37 0.90 13.90 -1.40
N GLU A 38 1.84 13.99 -0.48
CA GLU A 38 2.63 15.22 -0.24
C GLU A 38 3.48 15.60 -1.45
N ILE A 39 4.14 14.63 -2.08
CA ILE A 39 4.93 14.86 -3.31
C ILE A 39 4.05 15.34 -4.46
N LEU A 40 2.87 14.76 -4.61
CA LEU A 40 2.00 15.06 -5.75
C LEU A 40 1.18 16.33 -5.55
N PHE A 41 0.63 16.54 -4.36
CA PHE A 41 -0.34 17.62 -4.11
C PHE A 41 0.17 18.72 -3.18
N GLY A 42 1.39 18.57 -2.65
CA GLY A 42 1.96 19.47 -1.66
C GLY A 42 1.60 19.09 -0.23
N THR A 43 2.20 19.78 0.71
CA THR A 43 1.93 19.60 2.14
C THR A 43 0.79 20.53 2.61
N LYS A 44 0.34 20.36 3.85
CA LYS A 44 -0.65 21.28 4.44
C LYS A 44 -0.10 22.71 4.59
N GLU A 45 1.21 22.82 4.77
CA GLU A 45 1.93 24.08 4.94
C GLU A 45 2.21 24.76 3.60
N ASP A 46 2.42 23.96 2.53
CA ASP A 46 2.73 24.48 1.19
C ASP A 46 2.15 23.58 0.10
N ALA A 47 0.94 23.90 -0.35
CA ALA A 47 0.30 23.23 -1.47
C ALA A 47 0.98 23.50 -2.83
N SER A 48 1.80 24.59 -2.93
CA SER A 48 2.47 24.96 -4.18
C SER A 48 3.65 24.06 -4.52
N CYS A 49 4.19 23.28 -3.56
CA CYS A 49 5.29 22.36 -3.78
C CYS A 49 4.86 21.06 -4.50
N GLY A 50 3.56 20.82 -4.65
CA GLY A 50 3.01 19.63 -5.30
C GLY A 50 3.33 19.55 -6.79
N ARG A 51 3.62 18.33 -7.26
CA ARG A 51 4.07 18.06 -8.63
C ARG A 51 2.98 17.53 -9.56
N ILE A 52 1.74 17.39 -9.09
CA ILE A 52 0.65 16.79 -9.88
C ILE A 52 0.40 17.57 -11.19
N ARG A 53 0.60 18.91 -11.21
CA ARG A 53 0.45 19.75 -12.41
C ARG A 53 1.50 19.47 -13.50
N GLN A 54 2.57 18.75 -13.19
CA GLN A 54 3.53 18.27 -14.18
C GLN A 54 3.02 17.02 -14.93
N VAL A 55 1.99 16.35 -14.39
CA VAL A 55 1.42 15.11 -14.92
C VAL A 55 0.05 15.35 -15.52
N ILE A 56 -0.81 16.08 -14.83
CA ILE A 56 -2.18 16.39 -15.27
C ILE A 56 -2.52 17.86 -15.04
N LEU A 57 -3.03 18.53 -16.08
CA LEU A 57 -3.39 19.95 -16.00
C LEU A 57 -4.80 20.18 -15.46
N ASP A 58 -5.72 19.23 -15.70
CA ASP A 58 -7.12 19.35 -15.27
C ASP A 58 -7.27 19.01 -13.78
N PRO A 59 -7.62 19.98 -12.93
CA PRO A 59 -7.77 19.79 -11.50
C PRO A 59 -9.03 19.01 -11.09
N SER A 60 -9.97 18.77 -12.00
CA SER A 60 -11.22 18.06 -11.69
C SER A 60 -10.98 16.63 -11.19
N TRP A 61 -9.81 16.05 -11.49
CA TRP A 61 -9.42 14.70 -11.07
C TRP A 61 -8.67 14.65 -9.75
N ASP A 62 -8.26 15.79 -9.20
CA ASP A 62 -7.36 15.83 -8.04
C ASP A 62 -7.92 15.11 -6.82
N ILE A 63 -9.20 15.32 -6.52
CA ILE A 63 -9.83 14.74 -5.34
C ILE A 63 -9.82 13.20 -5.41
N TYR A 64 -10.08 12.64 -6.59
CA TYR A 64 -10.13 11.19 -6.81
C TYR A 64 -8.73 10.59 -6.75
N LEU A 65 -7.75 11.22 -7.41
CA LEU A 65 -6.36 10.80 -7.37
C LEU A 65 -5.79 10.89 -5.95
N TYR A 66 -6.02 12.01 -5.27
CA TYR A 66 -5.57 12.21 -3.89
C TYR A 66 -6.13 11.14 -2.95
N LYS A 67 -7.45 10.90 -2.98
CA LYS A 67 -8.11 9.92 -2.11
C LYS A 67 -7.67 8.50 -2.43
N ALA A 68 -7.62 8.12 -3.70
CA ALA A 68 -7.16 6.80 -4.12
C ALA A 68 -5.73 6.54 -3.64
N ILE A 69 -4.79 7.45 -3.92
CA ILE A 69 -3.38 7.32 -3.53
C ILE A 69 -3.24 7.31 -2.00
N LYS A 70 -3.94 8.21 -1.29
CA LYS A 70 -3.86 8.29 0.17
C LYS A 70 -4.31 7.02 0.88
N TYR A 71 -5.33 6.36 0.34
CA TYR A 71 -5.99 5.24 1.04
C TYR A 71 -5.73 3.87 0.40
N HIS A 72 -4.82 3.76 -0.59
CA HIS A 72 -4.57 2.48 -1.24
C HIS A 72 -4.05 1.40 -0.26
N SER A 73 -3.20 1.77 0.68
CA SER A 73 -2.64 0.88 1.70
C SER A 73 -3.42 0.85 3.02
N ALA A 74 -4.51 1.61 3.13
CA ALA A 74 -5.31 1.67 4.36
C ALA A 74 -6.06 0.34 4.60
N TYR A 75 -6.09 -0.14 5.86
CA TYR A 75 -6.82 -1.35 6.23
C TYR A 75 -8.32 -1.25 5.94
N ARG A 76 -8.92 -0.07 6.17
CA ARG A 76 -10.32 0.23 5.84
C ARG A 76 -10.43 1.62 5.23
N LEU A 77 -11.32 1.75 4.25
CA LEU A 77 -11.64 3.06 3.70
C LEU A 77 -12.44 3.89 4.69
N PRO A 78 -12.23 5.22 4.75
CA PRO A 78 -13.08 6.13 5.52
C PRO A 78 -14.55 6.01 5.11
N PRO A 79 -15.49 6.07 6.08
CA PRO A 79 -16.92 5.92 5.80
C PRO A 79 -17.55 7.16 5.11
N ASP A 80 -16.87 8.29 5.14
CA ASP A 80 -17.32 9.59 4.62
C ASP A 80 -16.92 9.85 3.15
N LEU A 81 -16.36 8.85 2.46
CA LEU A 81 -16.07 8.96 1.04
C LEU A 81 -17.36 8.95 0.21
N SER A 82 -17.44 9.83 -0.80
CA SER A 82 -18.47 9.73 -1.83
C SER A 82 -18.34 8.43 -2.63
N GLU A 83 -19.42 7.99 -3.29
CA GLU A 83 -19.40 6.74 -4.08
C GLU A 83 -18.32 6.76 -5.18
N MET A 84 -18.08 7.90 -5.80
CA MET A 84 -17.04 8.03 -6.82
C MET A 84 -15.63 7.92 -6.21
N GLU A 85 -15.35 8.60 -5.09
CA GLU A 85 -14.07 8.51 -4.37
C GLU A 85 -13.82 7.08 -3.93
N LYS A 86 -14.82 6.42 -3.35
CA LYS A 86 -14.77 5.02 -2.95
C LYS A 86 -14.44 4.10 -4.12
N THR A 87 -15.10 4.32 -5.27
CA THR A 87 -14.83 3.54 -6.49
C THR A 87 -13.36 3.64 -6.92
N TYR A 88 -12.79 4.85 -6.98
CA TYR A 88 -11.38 5.02 -7.36
C TYR A 88 -10.43 4.43 -6.32
N CYS A 89 -10.73 4.55 -5.02
CA CYS A 89 -9.97 3.89 -3.97
C CYS A 89 -9.99 2.37 -4.13
N GLN A 90 -11.15 1.77 -4.38
CA GLN A 90 -11.28 0.32 -4.56
C GLN A 90 -10.53 -0.16 -5.81
N ILE A 91 -10.67 0.51 -6.95
CA ILE A 91 -9.95 0.15 -8.19
C ILE A 91 -8.43 0.12 -7.94
N LEU A 92 -7.88 1.14 -7.29
CA LEU A 92 -6.45 1.18 -7.01
C LEU A 92 -6.04 0.10 -6.01
N ARG A 93 -6.79 -0.10 -4.94
CA ARG A 93 -6.52 -1.14 -3.92
C ARG A 93 -6.52 -2.54 -4.54
N ASP A 94 -7.49 -2.85 -5.38
CA ASP A 94 -7.57 -4.16 -6.04
C ASP A 94 -6.40 -4.35 -7.02
N ALA A 95 -6.07 -3.32 -7.79
CA ALA A 95 -4.94 -3.37 -8.72
C ALA A 95 -3.59 -3.58 -7.98
N ASP A 96 -3.36 -2.87 -6.87
CA ASP A 96 -2.17 -3.01 -6.03
C ASP A 96 -2.07 -4.41 -5.43
N LYS A 97 -3.17 -4.96 -4.89
CA LYS A 97 -3.19 -6.34 -4.37
C LYS A 97 -2.88 -7.38 -5.43
N ILE A 98 -3.43 -7.22 -6.64
CA ILE A 98 -3.13 -8.12 -7.76
C ILE A 98 -1.63 -8.06 -8.10
N ASP A 99 -1.03 -6.87 -8.08
CA ASP A 99 0.40 -6.72 -8.31
C ASP A 99 1.23 -7.34 -7.18
N ILE A 100 0.83 -7.19 -5.92
CA ILE A 100 1.45 -7.88 -4.78
C ILE A 100 1.45 -9.40 -4.99
N PHE A 101 0.35 -9.99 -5.46
CA PHE A 101 0.30 -11.42 -5.77
C PHE A 101 1.24 -11.79 -6.92
N ARG A 102 1.28 -10.99 -7.97
CA ARG A 102 2.22 -11.19 -9.09
C ARG A 102 3.67 -11.16 -8.61
N VAL A 103 4.04 -10.15 -7.82
CA VAL A 103 5.38 -10.01 -7.25
C VAL A 103 5.75 -11.23 -6.38
N ASN A 104 4.83 -11.75 -5.57
CA ASN A 104 5.07 -12.94 -4.75
C ASN A 104 5.26 -14.24 -5.58
N LEU A 105 4.79 -14.26 -6.82
CA LEU A 105 5.00 -15.39 -7.74
C LEU A 105 6.29 -15.27 -8.57
N GLU A 106 6.69 -14.05 -8.90
CA GLU A 106 7.79 -13.78 -9.84
C GLU A 106 9.12 -13.45 -9.16
N THR A 107 9.08 -13.00 -7.90
CA THR A 107 10.26 -12.56 -7.15
C THR A 107 10.61 -13.55 -6.04
N PRO A 108 11.90 -13.86 -5.82
CA PRO A 108 12.32 -14.71 -4.70
C PRO A 108 11.82 -14.20 -3.36
N MET A 109 11.36 -15.09 -2.49
CA MET A 109 10.84 -14.73 -1.16
C MET A 109 11.89 -14.02 -0.31
N GLU A 110 13.16 -14.35 -0.49
CA GLU A 110 14.28 -13.71 0.18
C GLU A 110 14.33 -12.21 -0.08
N ASP A 111 14.07 -11.80 -1.33
CA ASP A 111 14.08 -10.40 -1.74
C ASP A 111 12.83 -9.65 -1.25
N ILE A 112 11.65 -10.33 -1.25
CA ILE A 112 10.39 -9.71 -0.81
C ILE A 112 10.38 -9.51 0.71
N TYR A 113 10.80 -10.54 1.47
CA TYR A 113 10.66 -10.57 2.93
C TYR A 113 11.95 -10.28 3.68
N ASN A 114 13.05 -10.03 2.95
CA ASN A 114 14.41 -9.79 3.50
C ASN A 114 14.79 -10.83 4.56
N THR A 115 14.60 -12.12 4.22
CA THR A 115 14.87 -13.26 5.10
C THR A 115 15.20 -14.49 4.27
N THR A 116 15.77 -15.55 4.86
CA THR A 116 16.08 -16.77 4.11
C THR A 116 14.87 -17.70 3.98
N THR A 117 14.84 -18.51 2.93
CA THR A 117 13.83 -19.57 2.77
C THR A 117 13.81 -20.54 3.95
N GLU A 118 14.98 -20.88 4.52
CA GLU A 118 15.09 -21.72 5.71
C GLU A 118 14.42 -21.07 6.91
N THR A 119 14.66 -19.80 7.15
CA THR A 119 14.03 -19.04 8.24
C THR A 119 12.49 -19.02 8.08
N LEU A 120 12.01 -18.79 6.85
CA LEU A 120 10.56 -18.82 6.57
C LEU A 120 9.95 -20.19 6.85
N LYS A 121 10.63 -21.28 6.44
CA LYS A 121 10.13 -22.66 6.65
C LYS A 121 10.14 -23.10 8.10
N GLN A 122 11.03 -22.54 8.92
CA GLN A 122 11.14 -22.87 10.35
C GLN A 122 10.26 -21.97 11.22
N ALA A 123 9.82 -20.81 10.71
CA ALA A 123 9.00 -19.90 11.47
C ALA A 123 7.55 -20.44 11.61
N GLU A 124 7.01 -20.32 12.82
CA GLU A 124 5.62 -20.65 13.09
C GLU A 124 4.73 -19.44 12.82
N VAL A 125 3.54 -19.72 12.26
CA VAL A 125 2.52 -18.68 12.08
C VAL A 125 1.94 -18.30 13.43
N THR A 126 1.94 -17.00 13.74
CA THR A 126 1.33 -16.47 14.97
C THR A 126 -0.15 -16.88 15.08
N SER A 127 -0.61 -17.27 16.24
CA SER A 127 -1.97 -17.78 16.48
C SER A 127 -3.06 -16.79 16.04
N GLU A 128 -2.87 -15.51 16.33
CA GLU A 128 -3.79 -14.42 15.95
C GLU A 128 -3.85 -14.21 14.42
N VAL A 129 -2.71 -14.37 13.75
CA VAL A 129 -2.62 -14.32 12.27
C VAL A 129 -3.36 -15.51 11.66
N LEU A 130 -3.14 -16.73 12.20
CA LEU A 130 -3.80 -17.92 11.74
C LEU A 130 -5.32 -17.85 11.97
N GLN A 131 -5.76 -17.27 13.09
CA GLN A 131 -7.16 -17.07 13.40
C GLN A 131 -7.82 -16.11 12.40
N ALA A 132 -7.23 -14.92 12.18
CA ALA A 132 -7.75 -13.94 11.22
C ALA A 132 -7.87 -14.56 9.81
N PHE A 133 -6.86 -15.33 9.39
CA PHE A 133 -6.86 -16.02 8.10
C PHE A 133 -8.01 -17.06 8.00
N LYS A 134 -8.22 -17.88 9.03
CA LYS A 134 -9.32 -18.85 9.09
C LYS A 134 -10.70 -18.19 9.07
N GLU A 135 -10.82 -17.02 9.67
CA GLU A 135 -12.05 -16.21 9.68
C GLU A 135 -12.27 -15.44 8.36
N ARG A 136 -11.36 -15.59 7.38
CA ARG A 136 -11.39 -14.94 6.08
C ARG A 136 -11.36 -13.41 6.20
N HIS A 137 -10.43 -12.90 7.01
CA HIS A 137 -10.14 -11.49 7.16
C HIS A 137 -8.72 -11.20 6.71
N ALA A 138 -8.49 -10.01 6.14
CA ALA A 138 -7.15 -9.51 5.93
C ALA A 138 -6.43 -9.38 7.28
N VAL A 139 -5.17 -9.82 7.34
CA VAL A 139 -4.37 -9.81 8.56
C VAL A 139 -3.90 -8.40 8.88
N LEU A 140 -4.27 -7.90 10.05
CA LEU A 140 -3.75 -6.63 10.57
C LEU A 140 -2.22 -6.69 10.74
N ARG A 141 -1.52 -5.66 10.30
CA ARG A 141 -0.06 -5.55 10.42
C ARG A 141 0.42 -5.75 11.87
N ALA A 142 -0.32 -5.20 12.85
CA ALA A 142 0.03 -5.28 14.27
C ALA A 142 0.01 -6.72 14.84
N LEU A 143 -0.62 -7.68 14.17
CA LEU A 143 -0.65 -9.08 14.59
C LEU A 143 0.58 -9.86 14.12
N LYS A 144 1.30 -9.36 13.11
CA LYS A 144 2.45 -10.04 12.52
C LYS A 144 3.66 -9.93 13.44
N LYS A 145 4.21 -11.07 13.84
CA LYS A 145 5.37 -11.17 14.77
C LYS A 145 6.52 -11.96 14.18
N THR A 146 6.25 -12.78 13.15
CA THR A 146 7.24 -13.64 12.51
C THR A 146 7.36 -13.37 11.02
N PRO A 147 8.46 -13.73 10.36
CA PRO A 147 8.61 -13.54 8.92
C PRO A 147 7.50 -14.22 8.11
N VAL A 148 7.06 -15.42 8.49
CA VAL A 148 6.00 -16.16 7.78
C VAL A 148 4.63 -15.49 7.93
N ASP A 149 4.40 -14.70 8.98
CA ASP A 149 3.16 -13.92 9.14
C ASP A 149 2.98 -12.89 8.02
N ASN A 150 4.09 -12.39 7.44
CA ASN A 150 4.01 -11.48 6.30
C ASN A 150 3.53 -12.22 5.04
N VAL A 151 3.98 -13.45 4.83
CA VAL A 151 3.49 -14.31 3.73
C VAL A 151 2.00 -14.57 3.87
N VAL A 152 1.56 -15.02 5.06
CA VAL A 152 0.12 -15.24 5.33
C VAL A 152 -0.66 -13.94 5.21
N GLY A 153 -0.09 -12.82 5.65
CA GLY A 153 -0.67 -11.50 5.49
C GLY A 153 -0.90 -11.11 4.04
N HIS A 154 0.04 -11.35 3.14
CA HIS A 154 -0.13 -11.09 1.70
C HIS A 154 -1.23 -12.01 1.11
N ILE A 155 -1.22 -13.30 1.44
CA ILE A 155 -2.28 -14.22 0.97
C ILE A 155 -3.66 -13.77 1.47
N SER A 156 -3.74 -13.24 2.70
CA SER A 156 -5.01 -12.79 3.30
C SER A 156 -5.64 -11.57 2.62
N LEU A 157 -4.87 -10.83 1.81
CA LEU A 157 -5.40 -9.72 0.99
C LEU A 157 -6.49 -10.17 0.00
N TYR A 158 -6.57 -11.45 -0.29
CA TYR A 158 -7.66 -12.04 -1.07
C TYR A 158 -9.05 -11.85 -0.43
N TYR A 159 -9.12 -11.68 0.88
CA TYR A 159 -10.38 -11.54 1.63
C TYR A 159 -10.85 -10.10 1.84
N GLU A 160 -10.15 -9.12 1.27
CA GLU A 160 -10.44 -7.70 1.48
C GLU A 160 -11.31 -7.02 0.40
#